data_90ba6678c94d52bd2ca44faf6e893b92
#
_entry.id   90ba6678c94d52bd2ca44faf6e893b92
#
_cell.length_a   1.000
_cell.length_b   1.000
_cell.length_c   1.000
_cell.angle_alpha   90.00
_cell.angle_beta   90.00
_cell.angle_gamma   90.00
#
_symmetry.space_group_name_H-M   'P 1'
#
loop_
_entity.id
_entity.type
_entity.pdbx_description
1 polymer ?
#
loop_
_entity_poly.entity_id
_entity_poly.type
_entity_poly.pdbx_seq_one_letter_code
_entity_poly.pdbx_strand_id
1 'polypeptide(L)'
;MRLNWLGRSALVLLPAAVGALTAAAVQPSAAYQASPAYYASSAFYAAPAAPAAPVAAKLTASAESIGNRILDKAETRAGDWYAYGGAGPYVFDCSGLVYWASHRLGVNMPRSTYDMLHQGVSSGLLYRVYRPRRGDLAFYGTGHVEFVTTWSHTTFGAQDAGTRVGWHTWNAYWYPTMYFRIR
;
A
#
# COMPACT_ATOMS: atom_id res chain seq x y z
N MET A 1 46.56 -53.89 -22.04
CA MET A 1 46.01 -53.37 -23.34
C MET A 1 45.65 -51.90 -23.17
N ARG A 2 46.42 -51.08 -23.92
CA ARG A 2 46.26 -49.61 -23.89
C ARG A 2 45.21 -49.22 -24.94
N LEU A 3 44.27 -48.31 -24.61
CA LEU A 3 43.65 -47.48 -25.63
C LEU A 3 43.45 -46.05 -25.10
N ASN A 4 44.26 -45.14 -25.59
CA ASN A 4 44.11 -43.70 -25.54
C ASN A 4 42.97 -43.26 -26.48
N TRP A 5 42.10 -42.38 -26.03
CA TRP A 5 41.27 -41.57 -26.91
C TRP A 5 41.38 -40.09 -26.51
N LEU A 6 42.21 -39.40 -27.29
CA LEU A 6 42.29 -37.93 -27.29
C LEU A 6 41.22 -37.39 -28.24
N GLY A 7 40.18 -36.83 -27.72
CA GLY A 7 39.19 -36.06 -28.45
C GLY A 7 39.51 -34.56 -28.35
N ARG A 8 40.04 -33.99 -29.43
CA ARG A 8 40.27 -32.55 -29.59
C ARG A 8 38.91 -31.89 -29.86
N SER A 9 38.41 -31.08 -28.92
CA SER A 9 37.29 -30.17 -29.17
C SER A 9 37.83 -28.84 -29.70
N ALA A 10 37.49 -28.53 -30.92
CA ALA A 10 37.82 -27.26 -31.57
C ALA A 10 36.90 -26.16 -30.98
N LEU A 11 37.53 -25.14 -30.45
CA LEU A 11 36.85 -23.92 -29.97
C LEU A 11 36.49 -23.06 -31.19
N VAL A 12 35.19 -22.97 -31.53
CA VAL A 12 34.69 -22.04 -32.56
C VAL A 12 34.40 -20.72 -31.87
N LEU A 13 35.25 -19.74 -32.12
CA LEU A 13 35.00 -18.35 -31.75
C LEU A 13 34.04 -17.71 -32.75
N LEU A 14 32.82 -17.41 -32.34
CA LEU A 14 31.88 -16.54 -33.08
C LEU A 14 32.11 -15.07 -32.66
N PRO A 15 32.19 -14.13 -33.61
CA PRO A 15 32.35 -12.73 -33.29
C PRO A 15 31.03 -12.14 -32.76
N ALA A 16 31.09 -11.43 -31.64
CA ALA A 16 30.00 -10.66 -31.08
C ALA A 16 29.75 -9.44 -31.96
N ALA A 17 28.62 -9.41 -32.64
CA ALA A 17 28.11 -8.21 -33.28
C ALA A 17 27.51 -7.28 -32.21
N VAL A 18 28.20 -6.20 -31.92
CA VAL A 18 27.68 -5.11 -31.09
C VAL A 18 26.71 -4.30 -31.96
N GLY A 19 25.44 -4.60 -31.85
CA GLY A 19 24.37 -3.76 -32.39
C GLY A 19 24.08 -2.58 -31.47
N ALA A 20 24.48 -1.39 -31.86
CA ALA A 20 24.10 -0.16 -31.20
C ALA A 20 22.58 0.10 -31.42
N LEU A 21 21.77 -0.12 -30.39
CA LEU A 21 20.39 0.33 -30.35
C LEU A 21 20.38 1.83 -30.07
N THR A 22 20.18 2.64 -31.11
CA THR A 22 19.86 4.06 -30.97
C THR A 22 18.44 4.18 -30.43
N ALA A 23 18.33 4.67 -29.19
CA ALA A 23 17.05 5.03 -28.60
C ALA A 23 16.49 6.25 -29.37
N ALA A 24 15.43 6.02 -30.14
CA ALA A 24 14.65 7.10 -30.74
C ALA A 24 13.88 7.79 -29.59
N ALA A 25 14.26 9.01 -29.31
CA ALA A 25 13.52 9.90 -28.40
C ALA A 25 12.15 10.18 -29.03
N VAL A 26 11.09 9.71 -28.38
CA VAL A 26 9.72 10.11 -28.71
C VAL A 26 9.54 11.55 -28.22
N GLN A 27 9.51 12.49 -29.16
CA GLN A 27 9.17 13.88 -28.86
C GLN A 27 7.65 14.01 -28.70
N PRO A 28 7.15 14.73 -27.68
CA PRO A 28 5.73 15.03 -27.62
C PRO A 28 5.37 16.01 -28.73
N SER A 29 4.33 15.70 -29.48
CA SER A 29 3.78 16.51 -30.55
C SER A 29 3.32 17.87 -29.99
N ALA A 30 3.97 18.94 -30.46
CA ALA A 30 3.49 20.30 -30.31
C ALA A 30 2.22 20.48 -31.15
N ALA A 31 1.08 20.71 -30.50
CA ALA A 31 -0.04 21.46 -31.07
C ALA A 31 -1.22 21.50 -30.09
N TYR A 32 -1.19 22.41 -29.17
CA TYR A 32 -2.37 23.17 -28.75
C TYR A 32 -1.92 24.52 -28.24
N GLN A 33 -1.59 25.41 -29.20
CA GLN A 33 -1.49 26.84 -28.90
C GLN A 33 -2.89 27.43 -29.10
N ALA A 34 -3.57 27.66 -27.98
CA ALA A 34 -4.79 28.44 -27.97
C ALA A 34 -4.44 29.90 -28.32
N SER A 35 -5.07 30.42 -29.36
CA SER A 35 -4.94 31.79 -29.84
C SER A 35 -5.28 32.82 -28.77
N PRO A 36 -4.52 33.92 -28.61
CA PRO A 36 -4.75 34.94 -27.60
C PRO A 36 -5.80 36.01 -28.00
N ALA A 37 -6.82 35.65 -28.79
CA ALA A 37 -7.76 36.63 -29.32
C ALA A 37 -9.13 36.63 -28.66
N TYR A 38 -9.31 36.02 -27.50
CA TYR A 38 -10.65 35.97 -26.84
C TYR A 38 -10.76 36.71 -25.50
N TYR A 39 -9.73 37.49 -25.12
CA TYR A 39 -9.80 38.27 -23.87
C TYR A 39 -9.62 39.77 -24.08
N ALA A 40 -10.41 40.34 -24.98
CA ALA A 40 -10.47 41.80 -25.12
C ALA A 40 -11.93 42.21 -25.30
N SER A 41 -12.74 42.13 -24.27
CA SER A 41 -13.96 42.93 -24.10
C SER A 41 -14.70 42.53 -22.82
N SER A 42 -14.36 43.10 -21.68
CA SER A 42 -15.31 43.36 -20.59
C SER A 42 -14.67 44.34 -19.61
N ALA A 43 -14.74 45.60 -20.03
CA ALA A 43 -14.56 46.69 -19.10
C ALA A 43 -15.81 46.83 -18.23
N PHE A 44 -15.56 47.13 -16.95
CA PHE A 44 -16.52 47.75 -16.01
C PHE A 44 -17.73 46.94 -15.56
N TYR A 45 -17.49 46.01 -14.63
CA TYR A 45 -18.41 45.87 -13.48
C TYR A 45 -17.53 45.81 -12.23
N ALA A 46 -17.47 46.92 -11.50
CA ALA A 46 -16.96 46.90 -10.12
C ALA A 46 -17.91 46.01 -9.31
N ALA A 47 -17.50 44.78 -9.03
CA ALA A 47 -18.23 43.93 -8.09
C ALA A 47 -18.20 44.61 -6.72
N PRO A 48 -19.36 44.68 -5.99
CA PRO A 48 -19.35 45.12 -4.62
C PRO A 48 -18.38 44.24 -3.81
N ALA A 49 -17.58 44.86 -2.94
CA ALA A 49 -16.67 44.17 -2.07
C ALA A 49 -17.41 43.04 -1.36
N ALA A 50 -16.99 41.79 -1.65
CA ALA A 50 -17.52 40.66 -0.95
C ALA A 50 -17.31 40.85 0.56
N PRO A 51 -18.31 40.62 1.41
CA PRO A 51 -18.13 40.67 2.84
C PRO A 51 -16.99 39.73 3.21
N ALA A 52 -16.08 40.23 4.05
CA ALA A 52 -14.98 39.43 4.54
C ALA A 52 -15.49 38.08 5.02
N ALA A 53 -15.06 37.02 4.35
CA ALA A 53 -15.43 35.65 4.72
C ALA A 53 -15.13 35.47 6.22
N PRO A 54 -16.04 34.93 7.00
CA PRO A 54 -15.80 34.70 8.40
C PRO A 54 -14.59 33.76 8.49
N VAL A 55 -13.60 34.10 9.37
CA VAL A 55 -12.41 33.33 9.69
C VAL A 55 -12.78 32.05 10.46
N ALA A 56 -13.83 31.38 10.03
CA ALA A 56 -14.37 30.15 10.61
C ALA A 56 -14.11 28.93 9.71
N ALA A 57 -13.09 28.98 8.88
CA ALA A 57 -12.55 27.81 8.23
C ALA A 57 -11.25 27.36 8.92
N LYS A 58 -11.22 27.36 10.24
CA LYS A 58 -10.48 26.35 10.97
C LYS A 58 -11.30 25.07 10.80
N LEU A 59 -11.31 24.59 9.57
CA LEU A 59 -11.77 23.24 9.26
C LEU A 59 -11.09 22.33 10.27
N THR A 60 -11.88 21.81 11.16
CA THR A 60 -11.63 20.59 11.88
C THR A 60 -10.90 19.65 10.93
N ALA A 61 -9.57 19.58 11.02
CA ALA A 61 -8.85 18.41 10.59
C ALA A 61 -9.60 17.27 11.28
N SER A 62 -10.42 16.54 10.52
CA SER A 62 -11.19 15.42 11.03
C SER A 62 -10.19 14.59 11.78
N ALA A 63 -10.34 14.46 13.11
CA ALA A 63 -9.35 13.78 13.94
C ALA A 63 -9.09 12.44 13.26
N GLU A 64 -7.86 12.22 12.84
CA GLU A 64 -7.49 11.04 12.07
C GLU A 64 -7.87 9.80 12.86
N SER A 65 -8.56 8.85 12.23
CA SER A 65 -9.06 7.67 12.91
C SER A 65 -7.89 6.88 13.52
N ILE A 66 -8.12 6.26 14.68
CA ILE A 66 -7.08 5.44 15.32
C ILE A 66 -6.56 4.35 14.36
N GLY A 67 -7.43 3.76 13.53
CA GLY A 67 -7.03 2.78 12.52
C GLY A 67 -6.05 3.34 11.48
N ASN A 68 -6.24 4.58 11.01
CA ASN A 68 -5.30 5.22 10.10
C ASN A 68 -3.92 5.41 10.75
N ARG A 69 -3.89 5.91 11.98
CA ARG A 69 -2.64 6.10 12.73
C ARG A 69 -1.91 4.78 12.97
N ILE A 70 -2.67 3.69 13.21
CA ILE A 70 -2.08 2.35 13.37
C ILE A 70 -1.51 1.87 12.04
N LEU A 71 -2.22 2.07 10.93
CA LEU A 71 -1.70 1.75 9.60
C LEU A 71 -0.43 2.56 9.29
N ASP A 72 -0.42 3.88 9.53
CA ASP A 72 0.78 4.71 9.33
C ASP A 72 1.97 4.17 10.14
N LYS A 73 1.70 3.70 11.36
CA LYS A 73 2.73 3.05 12.18
C LYS A 73 3.19 1.73 11.60
N ALA A 74 2.29 0.91 11.07
CA ALA A 74 2.62 -0.35 10.40
C ALA A 74 3.43 -0.10 9.12
N GLU A 75 3.08 0.91 8.33
CA GLU A 75 3.77 1.29 7.08
C GLU A 75 5.24 1.67 7.31
N THR A 76 5.62 2.10 8.52
CA THR A 76 7.04 2.30 8.87
C THR A 76 7.87 1.01 8.88
N ARG A 77 7.23 -0.15 8.76
CA ARG A 77 7.85 -1.47 8.71
C ARG A 77 7.89 -2.07 7.30
N ALA A 78 7.53 -1.30 6.28
CA ALA A 78 7.64 -1.73 4.90
C ALA A 78 9.08 -2.20 4.60
N GLY A 79 9.19 -3.39 3.99
CA GLY A 79 10.46 -4.02 3.67
C GLY A 79 11.02 -4.95 4.75
N ASP A 80 10.49 -4.99 5.97
CA ASP A 80 10.87 -5.98 6.98
C ASP A 80 10.44 -7.39 6.55
N TRP A 81 11.15 -8.41 7.04
CA TRP A 81 10.86 -9.78 6.66
C TRP A 81 9.63 -10.36 7.36
N TYR A 82 8.88 -11.19 6.62
CA TYR A 82 7.91 -12.08 7.22
C TYR A 82 8.61 -13.18 8.03
N ALA A 83 8.11 -13.44 9.23
CA ALA A 83 8.43 -14.61 10.02
C ALA A 83 7.20 -15.05 10.81
N TYR A 84 6.82 -16.32 10.69
CA TYR A 84 5.71 -16.88 11.47
C TYR A 84 5.97 -16.69 12.98
N GLY A 85 4.97 -16.20 13.70
CA GLY A 85 5.11 -15.83 15.13
C GLY A 85 5.81 -14.50 15.38
N GLY A 86 6.31 -13.80 14.34
CA GLY A 86 6.97 -12.50 14.46
C GLY A 86 6.00 -11.40 14.87
N ALA A 87 6.38 -10.56 15.84
CA ALA A 87 5.63 -9.41 16.33
C ALA A 87 6.53 -8.17 16.53
N GLY A 88 7.55 -8.06 15.69
CA GLY A 88 8.51 -6.95 15.68
C GLY A 88 9.66 -7.12 16.68
N PRO A 89 10.63 -6.18 16.69
CA PRO A 89 10.59 -4.97 15.86
C PRO A 89 11.11 -5.14 14.42
N TYR A 90 11.68 -6.30 14.04
CA TYR A 90 12.37 -6.49 12.75
C TYR A 90 11.75 -7.56 11.85
N VAL A 91 10.89 -8.41 12.41
CA VAL A 91 10.18 -9.44 11.67
C VAL A 91 8.74 -9.53 12.15
N PHE A 92 7.84 -9.87 11.24
CA PHE A 92 6.40 -9.86 11.50
C PHE A 92 5.70 -11.03 10.82
N ASP A 93 4.65 -11.56 11.45
CA ASP A 93 3.56 -12.21 10.75
C ASP A 93 2.39 -11.24 10.57
N CYS A 94 1.33 -11.68 9.90
CA CYS A 94 0.19 -10.83 9.56
C CYS A 94 -0.44 -10.16 10.79
N SER A 95 -0.83 -10.93 11.79
CA SER A 95 -1.43 -10.42 13.03
C SER A 95 -0.41 -9.76 13.95
N GLY A 96 0.85 -10.18 13.90
CA GLY A 96 1.94 -9.58 14.67
C GLY A 96 2.27 -8.16 14.26
N LEU A 97 2.13 -7.83 12.96
CA LEU A 97 2.26 -6.46 12.50
C LEU A 97 1.13 -5.58 13.04
N VAL A 98 -0.12 -6.05 12.97
CA VAL A 98 -1.29 -5.35 13.51
C VAL A 98 -1.16 -5.17 15.02
N TYR A 99 -0.79 -6.24 15.73
CA TYR A 99 -0.52 -6.23 17.17
C TYR A 99 0.54 -5.18 17.54
N TRP A 100 1.71 -5.25 16.90
CA TRP A 100 2.83 -4.36 17.17
C TRP A 100 2.45 -2.89 16.95
N ALA A 101 1.88 -2.57 15.79
CA ALA A 101 1.52 -1.21 15.44
C ALA A 101 0.46 -0.63 16.39
N SER A 102 -0.54 -1.44 16.77
CA SER A 102 -1.59 -1.06 17.70
C SER A 102 -1.04 -0.75 19.08
N HIS A 103 -0.18 -1.62 19.64
CA HIS A 103 0.42 -1.44 20.96
C HIS A 103 1.33 -0.21 21.04
N ARG A 104 1.99 0.17 19.92
CA ARG A 104 2.78 1.41 19.87
C ARG A 104 1.94 2.68 20.00
N LEU A 105 0.64 2.57 19.82
CA LEU A 105 -0.32 3.67 19.97
C LEU A 105 -1.26 3.49 21.17
N GLY A 106 -0.93 2.57 22.08
CA GLY A 106 -1.70 2.33 23.29
C GLY A 106 -2.99 1.52 23.11
N VAL A 107 -3.17 0.90 21.91
CA VAL A 107 -4.33 0.05 21.62
C VAL A 107 -3.99 -1.40 21.95
N ASN A 108 -4.71 -1.99 22.89
CA ASN A 108 -4.46 -3.37 23.35
C ASN A 108 -5.08 -4.39 22.37
N MET A 109 -4.49 -4.51 21.19
CA MET A 109 -4.92 -5.45 20.15
C MET A 109 -4.52 -6.88 20.52
N PRO A 110 -5.41 -7.89 20.40
CA PRO A 110 -5.04 -9.30 20.61
C PRO A 110 -3.96 -9.75 19.61
N ARG A 111 -3.15 -10.77 20.04
CA ARG A 111 -1.96 -11.18 19.26
C ARG A 111 -2.29 -11.96 17.99
N SER A 112 -3.24 -12.85 18.04
CA SER A 112 -3.55 -13.72 16.89
C SER A 112 -4.76 -13.23 16.10
N THR A 113 -4.85 -13.61 14.83
CA THR A 113 -6.02 -13.35 13.97
C THR A 113 -7.29 -13.92 14.61
N TYR A 114 -7.21 -15.12 15.18
CA TYR A 114 -8.31 -15.75 15.90
C TYR A 114 -8.77 -14.92 17.09
N ASP A 115 -7.83 -14.49 17.95
CA ASP A 115 -8.15 -13.68 19.14
C ASP A 115 -8.69 -12.29 18.76
N MET A 116 -8.21 -11.69 17.67
CA MET A 116 -8.76 -10.44 17.14
C MET A 116 -10.25 -10.61 16.81
N LEU A 117 -10.62 -11.69 16.11
CA LEU A 117 -12.02 -11.96 15.74
C LEU A 117 -12.90 -12.34 16.95
N HIS A 118 -12.35 -12.97 17.97
CA HIS A 118 -13.12 -13.38 19.16
C HIS A 118 -13.05 -12.34 20.28
N GLN A 119 -11.86 -12.08 20.83
CA GLN A 119 -11.68 -11.18 21.95
C GLN A 119 -11.78 -9.71 21.52
N GLY A 120 -11.20 -9.35 20.37
CA GLY A 120 -11.27 -7.98 19.85
C GLY A 120 -12.71 -7.56 19.54
N VAL A 121 -13.53 -8.47 19.03
CA VAL A 121 -14.95 -8.20 18.76
C VAL A 121 -15.78 -8.20 20.02
N SER A 122 -15.62 -9.19 20.91
CA SER A 122 -16.41 -9.29 22.16
C SER A 122 -16.13 -8.14 23.13
N SER A 123 -14.92 -7.61 23.13
CA SER A 123 -14.56 -6.42 23.93
C SER A 123 -15.02 -5.09 23.33
N GLY A 124 -15.54 -5.11 22.08
CA GLY A 124 -15.93 -3.92 21.35
C GLY A 124 -14.77 -3.12 20.77
N LEU A 125 -13.52 -3.63 20.88
CA LEU A 125 -12.35 -3.03 20.23
C LEU A 125 -12.48 -3.04 18.69
N LEU A 126 -13.03 -4.14 18.15
CA LEU A 126 -13.28 -4.32 16.73
C LEU A 126 -14.77 -4.44 16.47
N TYR A 127 -15.26 -3.74 15.45
CA TYR A 127 -16.63 -3.92 14.97
C TYR A 127 -16.67 -4.08 13.45
N ARG A 128 -17.57 -4.96 13.00
CA ARG A 128 -17.69 -5.30 11.57
C ARG A 128 -18.17 -4.10 10.76
N VAL A 129 -17.58 -3.92 9.57
CA VAL A 129 -17.98 -2.91 8.60
C VAL A 129 -18.17 -3.52 7.21
N TYR A 130 -19.11 -2.96 6.43
CA TYR A 130 -19.41 -3.41 5.07
C TYR A 130 -18.91 -2.41 4.01
N ARG A 131 -18.44 -1.26 4.44
CA ARG A 131 -17.79 -0.24 3.61
C ARG A 131 -16.44 0.09 4.26
N PRO A 132 -15.41 -0.69 3.93
CA PRO A 132 -14.09 -0.51 4.53
C PRO A 132 -13.48 0.82 4.10
N ARG A 133 -12.65 1.38 4.96
CA ARG A 133 -11.87 2.60 4.76
C ARG A 133 -10.42 2.31 5.11
N ARG A 134 -9.53 3.19 4.67
CA ARG A 134 -8.13 3.14 5.09
C ARG A 134 -8.01 2.97 6.61
N GLY A 135 -7.15 2.06 7.05
CA GLY A 135 -6.93 1.74 8.46
C GLY A 135 -7.90 0.74 9.07
N ASP A 136 -8.95 0.30 8.34
CA ASP A 136 -9.74 -0.87 8.75
C ASP A 136 -8.92 -2.15 8.54
N LEU A 137 -9.28 -3.21 9.26
CA LEU A 137 -8.65 -4.52 9.12
C LEU A 137 -9.42 -5.37 8.11
N ALA A 138 -8.70 -5.94 7.15
CA ALA A 138 -9.18 -6.87 6.15
C ALA A 138 -8.81 -8.30 6.55
N PHE A 139 -9.78 -9.16 6.79
CA PHE A 139 -9.57 -10.55 7.18
C PHE A 139 -9.81 -11.49 6.00
N TYR A 140 -8.88 -12.40 5.78
CA TYR A 140 -8.96 -13.47 4.80
C TYR A 140 -9.30 -14.78 5.55
N GLY A 141 -10.60 -14.97 5.76
CA GLY A 141 -11.08 -16.01 6.71
C GLY A 141 -10.62 -15.71 8.13
N THR A 142 -10.25 -16.76 8.88
CA THR A 142 -9.78 -16.66 10.26
C THR A 142 -8.26 -16.74 10.39
N GLY A 143 -7.55 -16.99 9.28
CA GLY A 143 -6.11 -17.29 9.29
C GLY A 143 -5.21 -16.12 8.95
N HIS A 144 -5.73 -15.06 8.31
CA HIS A 144 -4.88 -13.96 7.84
C HIS A 144 -5.57 -12.60 7.99
N VAL A 145 -4.78 -11.55 8.24
CA VAL A 145 -5.25 -10.17 8.41
C VAL A 145 -4.25 -9.18 7.84
N GLU A 146 -4.76 -8.15 7.16
CA GLU A 146 -3.99 -7.01 6.65
C GLU A 146 -4.78 -5.71 6.86
N PHE A 147 -4.14 -4.57 6.66
CA PHE A 147 -4.81 -3.26 6.70
C PHE A 147 -5.40 -2.90 5.34
N VAL A 148 -6.59 -2.32 5.33
CA VAL A 148 -7.17 -1.67 4.16
C VAL A 148 -6.42 -0.38 3.87
N THR A 149 -6.00 -0.19 2.61
CA THR A 149 -5.35 1.03 2.12
C THR A 149 -6.35 1.95 1.40
N THR A 150 -5.88 3.08 0.87
CA THR A 150 -6.68 3.96 0.00
C THR A 150 -6.84 3.43 -1.42
N TRP A 151 -5.96 2.53 -1.84
CA TRP A 151 -5.98 1.98 -3.19
C TRP A 151 -6.96 0.82 -3.29
N SER A 152 -7.77 0.83 -4.36
CA SER A 152 -8.71 -0.25 -4.62
C SER A 152 -7.97 -1.59 -4.76
N HIS A 153 -8.57 -2.64 -4.19
CA HIS A 153 -8.02 -4.01 -4.22
C HIS A 153 -6.62 -4.15 -3.61
N THR A 154 -6.22 -3.23 -2.73
CA THR A 154 -4.88 -3.23 -2.14
C THR A 154 -4.98 -3.18 -0.61
N THR A 155 -4.22 -4.06 0.03
CA THR A 155 -4.03 -4.13 1.48
C THR A 155 -2.55 -3.97 1.82
N PHE A 156 -2.24 -3.69 3.08
CA PHE A 156 -0.89 -3.58 3.60
C PHE A 156 -0.70 -4.55 4.76
N GLY A 157 0.34 -5.38 4.70
CA GLY A 157 0.58 -6.37 5.73
C GLY A 157 1.86 -7.17 5.56
N ALA A 158 1.98 -8.23 6.36
CA ALA A 158 3.00 -9.27 6.26
C ALA A 158 2.33 -10.55 5.75
N GLN A 159 2.52 -10.90 4.48
CA GLN A 159 1.68 -11.86 3.80
C GLN A 159 2.05 -13.32 4.07
N ASP A 160 3.29 -13.73 3.78
CA ASP A 160 3.70 -15.13 3.85
C ASP A 160 5.22 -15.28 3.94
N ALA A 161 5.69 -16.50 4.24
CA ALA A 161 7.09 -16.88 4.27
C ALA A 161 7.79 -16.57 2.92
N GLY A 162 8.97 -15.96 3.01
CA GLY A 162 9.72 -15.52 1.84
C GLY A 162 9.31 -14.16 1.29
N THR A 163 8.29 -13.52 1.86
CA THR A 163 7.87 -12.17 1.48
C THR A 163 8.32 -11.12 2.50
N ARG A 164 8.07 -9.86 2.16
CA ARG A 164 8.32 -8.71 3.02
C ARG A 164 7.01 -8.02 3.37
N VAL A 165 6.99 -7.33 4.50
CA VAL A 165 5.92 -6.38 4.84
C VAL A 165 5.78 -5.36 3.71
N GLY A 166 4.55 -5.19 3.20
CA GLY A 166 4.31 -4.31 2.07
C GLY A 166 2.87 -4.26 1.62
N TRP A 167 2.67 -3.69 0.45
CA TRP A 167 1.36 -3.57 -0.21
C TRP A 167 1.10 -4.80 -1.07
N HIS A 168 -0.09 -5.37 -0.94
CA HIS A 168 -0.51 -6.56 -1.66
C HIS A 168 -1.81 -6.30 -2.40
N THR A 169 -1.88 -6.73 -3.66
CA THR A 169 -3.10 -6.65 -4.47
C THR A 169 -3.83 -7.99 -4.39
N TRP A 170 -5.07 -7.98 -3.94
CA TRP A 170 -5.90 -9.17 -3.91
C TRP A 170 -6.69 -9.36 -5.21
N ASN A 171 -7.12 -10.59 -5.48
CA ASN A 171 -7.76 -11.03 -6.72
C ASN A 171 -8.95 -11.97 -6.42
N ALA A 172 -9.55 -12.56 -7.46
CA ALA A 172 -10.72 -13.43 -7.32
C ALA A 172 -10.48 -14.71 -6.51
N TYR A 173 -9.24 -15.14 -6.32
CA TYR A 173 -8.87 -16.36 -5.58
C TYR A 173 -8.40 -16.09 -4.15
N TRP A 174 -7.89 -14.89 -3.92
CA TRP A 174 -7.39 -14.44 -2.62
C TRP A 174 -7.89 -13.02 -2.36
N TYR A 175 -8.95 -12.91 -1.56
CA TYR A 175 -9.61 -11.64 -1.24
C TYR A 175 -10.13 -11.61 0.20
N PRO A 176 -10.24 -10.43 0.80
CA PRO A 176 -10.80 -10.29 2.15
C PRO A 176 -12.27 -10.71 2.20
N THR A 177 -12.62 -11.51 3.17
CA THR A 177 -14.00 -12.00 3.39
C THR A 177 -14.75 -11.17 4.43
N MET A 178 -14.03 -10.44 5.27
CA MET A 178 -14.58 -9.62 6.36
C MET A 178 -13.71 -8.39 6.59
N TYR A 179 -14.38 -7.31 7.02
CA TYR A 179 -13.68 -6.08 7.40
C TYR A 179 -14.12 -5.63 8.79
N PHE A 180 -13.16 -5.15 9.59
CA PHE A 180 -13.40 -4.64 10.92
C PHE A 180 -12.71 -3.31 11.13
N ARG A 181 -13.39 -2.42 11.86
CA ARG A 181 -12.85 -1.12 12.25
C ARG A 181 -12.40 -1.14 13.70
N ILE A 182 -11.25 -0.51 13.95
CA ILE A 182 -10.67 -0.33 15.29
C ILE A 182 -11.32 0.90 15.95
N ARG A 183 -11.71 0.77 17.23
CA ARG A 183 -12.22 1.87 18.05
C ARG A 183 -11.13 2.48 18.91
#